data_f8b72c85bfc4e3be703fcde4ccb4fa57
#
_entry.id   f8b72c85bfc4e3be703fcde4ccb4fa57
#
_cell.length_a   1.000
_cell.length_b   1.000
_cell.length_c   1.000
_cell.angle_alpha   90.00
_cell.angle_beta   90.00
_cell.angle_gamma   90.00
#
_symmetry.space_group_name_H-M   'P 1'
#
loop_
_entity.id
_entity.type
_entity.pdbx_description
1 polymer ?
#
loop_
_entity_poly.entity_id
_entity_poly.type
_entity_poly.pdbx_seq_one_letter_code
_entity_poly.pdbx_strand_id
1 'polypeptide(L)'
;MCDPVTLMIMSMAASGAQAVSAISQANKAQDRANRQLQDQYDAEAANLENQYAEQQRQIVDAQAEDLEAKSDAIRQANEALGTLRATETALSDSSLGSILFEEAYGNALNYARIDKTGDNKISAIESGKAAAKQSYLNNTTLARNETENVIAQADANKTSAVLGFASSAVGSYAGYKNQQSIIGEIKGLKLDAQGSLT
;
A
#
# COMPACT_ATOMS: atom_id res chain seq x y z
N MET A 1 33.21 43.56 -27.29
CA MET A 1 31.86 43.36 -27.88
C MET A 1 31.61 41.87 -27.95
N CYS A 2 30.63 41.36 -27.19
CA CYS A 2 30.29 39.93 -27.24
C CYS A 2 29.61 39.64 -28.59
N ASP A 3 30.15 38.66 -29.33
CA ASP A 3 29.57 38.22 -30.58
C ASP A 3 28.18 37.62 -30.30
N PRO A 4 27.09 38.02 -30.98
CA PRO A 4 25.75 37.51 -30.79
C PRO A 4 25.64 35.99 -30.99
N VAL A 5 26.51 35.40 -31.78
CA VAL A 5 26.61 33.93 -31.94
C VAL A 5 27.10 33.25 -30.68
N THR A 6 28.07 33.84 -29.99
CA THR A 6 28.58 33.32 -28.70
C THR A 6 27.51 33.36 -27.61
N LEU A 7 26.72 34.43 -27.55
CA LEU A 7 25.57 34.55 -26.62
C LEU A 7 24.48 33.52 -26.89
N MET A 8 24.17 33.27 -28.17
CA MET A 8 23.20 32.24 -28.56
C MET A 8 23.68 30.83 -28.19
N ILE A 9 24.93 30.49 -28.43
CA ILE A 9 25.50 29.19 -28.06
C ILE A 9 25.51 29.02 -26.53
N MET A 10 25.87 30.06 -25.77
CA MET A 10 25.83 30.02 -24.32
C MET A 10 24.40 29.83 -23.78
N SER A 11 23.39 30.48 -24.33
CA SER A 11 21.99 30.33 -23.90
C SER A 11 21.45 28.93 -24.21
N MET A 12 21.78 28.36 -25.38
CA MET A 12 21.41 26.98 -25.72
C MET A 12 22.13 25.95 -24.81
N ALA A 13 23.39 26.15 -24.51
CA ALA A 13 24.14 25.28 -23.62
C ALA A 13 23.58 25.30 -22.20
N ALA A 14 23.24 26.47 -21.69
CA ALA A 14 22.64 26.63 -20.34
C ALA A 14 21.25 25.97 -20.24
N SER A 15 20.39 26.20 -21.24
CA SER A 15 19.06 25.59 -21.28
C SER A 15 19.13 24.08 -21.50
N GLY A 16 20.08 23.58 -22.27
CA GLY A 16 20.34 22.15 -22.45
C GLY A 16 20.81 21.48 -21.14
N ALA A 17 21.74 22.11 -20.43
CA ALA A 17 22.20 21.62 -19.13
C ALA A 17 21.06 21.55 -18.07
N GLN A 18 20.17 22.56 -18.06
CA GLN A 18 18.99 22.57 -17.19
C GLN A 18 18.00 21.44 -17.55
N ALA A 19 17.72 21.22 -18.83
CA ALA A 19 16.84 20.16 -19.27
C ALA A 19 17.40 18.76 -18.92
N VAL A 20 18.69 18.51 -19.13
CA VAL A 20 19.36 17.26 -18.76
C VAL A 20 19.32 17.05 -17.25
N SER A 21 19.56 18.11 -16.46
CA SER A 21 19.45 18.04 -15.00
C SER A 21 18.04 17.71 -14.54
N ALA A 22 17.01 18.35 -15.10
CA ALA A 22 15.61 18.10 -14.77
C ALA A 22 15.19 16.65 -15.11
N ILE A 23 15.59 16.14 -16.28
CA ILE A 23 15.35 14.75 -16.68
C ILE A 23 16.04 13.77 -15.73
N SER A 24 17.30 14.04 -15.37
CA SER A 24 18.04 13.20 -14.42
C SER A 24 17.38 13.17 -13.04
N GLN A 25 16.91 14.32 -12.53
CA GLN A 25 16.18 14.41 -11.28
C GLN A 25 14.84 13.65 -11.34
N ALA A 26 14.10 13.77 -12.44
CA ALA A 26 12.85 13.06 -12.64
C ALA A 26 13.06 11.54 -12.70
N ASN A 27 14.11 11.05 -13.38
CA ASN A 27 14.45 9.62 -13.37
C ASN A 27 14.79 9.11 -11.96
N LYS A 28 15.60 9.87 -11.21
CA LYS A 28 15.89 9.51 -9.80
C LYS A 28 14.66 9.51 -8.91
N ALA A 29 13.69 10.41 -9.17
CA ALA A 29 12.43 10.42 -8.43
C ALA A 29 11.59 9.16 -8.74
N GLN A 30 11.50 8.75 -10.00
CA GLN A 30 10.83 7.51 -10.40
C GLN A 30 11.49 6.27 -9.79
N ASP A 31 12.82 6.18 -9.84
CA ASP A 31 13.56 5.05 -9.25
C ASP A 31 13.34 4.96 -7.73
N ARG A 32 13.32 6.10 -7.04
CA ARG A 32 13.03 6.15 -5.60
C ARG A 32 11.59 5.72 -5.31
N ALA A 33 10.62 6.24 -6.07
CA ALA A 33 9.23 5.88 -5.91
C ALA A 33 8.98 4.38 -6.10
N ASN A 34 9.60 3.78 -7.13
CA ASN A 34 9.50 2.34 -7.37
C ASN A 34 10.14 1.51 -6.25
N ARG A 35 11.30 1.93 -5.71
CA ARG A 35 11.91 1.25 -4.56
C ARG A 35 11.05 1.37 -3.31
N GLN A 36 10.54 2.56 -3.01
CA GLN A 36 9.64 2.77 -1.87
C GLN A 36 8.38 1.91 -1.97
N LEU A 37 7.81 1.79 -3.18
CA LEU A 37 6.68 0.91 -3.41
C LEU A 37 7.03 -0.54 -3.11
N GLN A 38 8.18 -1.03 -3.58
CA GLN A 38 8.63 -2.38 -3.32
C GLN A 38 8.86 -2.63 -1.83
N ASP A 39 9.56 -1.71 -1.15
CA ASP A 39 9.79 -1.79 0.30
C ASP A 39 8.48 -1.81 1.09
N GLN A 40 7.47 -1.03 0.66
CA GLN A 40 6.13 -1.04 1.26
C GLN A 40 5.41 -2.36 1.03
N TYR A 41 5.44 -2.92 -0.19
CA TYR A 41 4.86 -4.23 -0.47
C TYR A 41 5.48 -5.33 0.38
N ASP A 42 6.80 -5.34 0.50
CA ASP A 42 7.54 -6.34 1.27
C ASP A 42 7.21 -6.20 2.78
N ALA A 43 7.15 -4.98 3.29
CA ALA A 43 6.79 -4.71 4.69
C ALA A 43 5.33 -5.10 5.00
N GLU A 44 4.38 -4.76 4.13
CA GLU A 44 2.97 -5.11 4.30
C GLU A 44 2.74 -6.63 4.15
N ALA A 45 3.46 -7.29 3.23
CA ALA A 45 3.41 -8.74 3.08
C ALA A 45 3.94 -9.46 4.33
N ALA A 46 5.08 -9.02 4.88
CA ALA A 46 5.63 -9.57 6.12
C ALA A 46 4.69 -9.33 7.32
N ASN A 47 4.05 -8.16 7.39
CA ASN A 47 3.06 -7.86 8.43
C ASN A 47 1.84 -8.78 8.32
N LEU A 48 1.32 -9.00 7.12
CA LEU A 48 0.20 -9.90 6.88
C LEU A 48 0.56 -11.35 7.25
N GLU A 49 1.76 -11.81 6.88
CA GLU A 49 2.25 -13.14 7.23
C GLU A 49 2.34 -13.33 8.75
N ASN A 50 2.90 -12.35 9.46
CA ASN A 50 2.97 -12.36 10.92
C ASN A 50 1.58 -12.39 11.58
N GLN A 51 0.64 -11.59 11.06
CA GLN A 51 -0.75 -11.61 11.54
C GLN A 51 -1.42 -12.97 11.30
N TYR A 52 -1.20 -13.58 10.15
CA TYR A 52 -1.75 -14.92 9.86
C TYR A 52 -1.12 -15.99 10.74
N ALA A 53 0.18 -15.95 10.99
CA ALA A 53 0.84 -16.87 11.90
C ALA A 53 0.30 -16.76 13.34
N GLU A 54 0.10 -15.52 13.82
CA GLU A 54 -0.48 -15.26 15.13
C GLU A 54 -1.94 -15.76 15.22
N GLN A 55 -2.75 -15.44 14.23
CA GLN A 55 -4.13 -15.91 14.17
C GLN A 55 -4.23 -17.44 14.06
N GLN A 56 -3.27 -18.08 13.37
CA GLN A 56 -3.21 -19.54 13.34
C GLN A 56 -2.90 -20.13 14.71
N ARG A 57 -2.00 -19.51 15.48
CA ARG A 57 -1.74 -19.91 16.88
C ARG A 57 -2.99 -19.74 17.73
N GLN A 58 -3.69 -18.60 17.61
CA GLN A 58 -4.93 -18.35 18.35
C GLN A 58 -6.02 -19.38 18.04
N ILE A 59 -6.12 -19.87 16.79
CA ILE A 59 -7.04 -20.96 16.43
C ILE A 59 -6.64 -22.25 17.17
N VAL A 60 -5.36 -22.62 17.16
CA VAL A 60 -4.87 -23.81 17.84
C VAL A 60 -5.12 -23.71 19.35
N ASP A 61 -4.85 -22.56 19.94
CA ASP A 61 -5.08 -22.32 21.37
C ASP A 61 -6.58 -22.39 21.70
N ALA A 62 -7.44 -21.77 20.87
CA ALA A 62 -8.89 -21.85 21.05
C ALA A 62 -9.42 -23.29 20.93
N GLN A 63 -8.87 -24.11 20.03
CA GLN A 63 -9.20 -25.53 19.90
C GLN A 63 -8.73 -26.34 21.12
N ALA A 64 -7.55 -26.03 21.65
CA ALA A 64 -7.02 -26.67 22.83
C ALA A 64 -7.89 -26.35 24.08
N GLU A 65 -8.25 -25.08 24.28
CA GLU A 65 -9.17 -24.65 25.35
C GLU A 65 -10.55 -25.33 25.24
N ASP A 66 -11.09 -25.45 24.02
CA ASP A 66 -12.36 -26.10 23.75
C ASP A 66 -12.30 -27.60 24.13
N LEU A 67 -11.21 -28.28 23.74
CA LEU A 67 -10.98 -29.70 24.09
C LEU A 67 -10.82 -29.88 25.58
N GLU A 68 -10.11 -29.02 26.30
CA GLU A 68 -9.94 -29.05 27.74
C GLU A 68 -11.28 -28.84 28.43
N ALA A 69 -12.06 -27.83 28.03
CA ALA A 69 -13.39 -27.56 28.59
C ALA A 69 -14.36 -28.73 28.36
N LYS A 70 -14.32 -29.37 27.19
CA LYS A 70 -15.09 -30.58 26.89
C LYS A 70 -14.67 -31.75 27.75
N SER A 71 -13.38 -31.96 27.95
CA SER A 71 -12.82 -33.00 28.80
C SER A 71 -13.27 -32.83 30.27
N ASP A 72 -13.20 -31.59 30.78
CA ASP A 72 -13.63 -31.25 32.12
C ASP A 72 -15.16 -31.44 32.30
N ALA A 73 -15.95 -31.04 31.31
CA ALA A 73 -17.40 -31.27 31.32
C ALA A 73 -17.75 -32.77 31.38
N ILE A 74 -17.04 -33.59 30.58
CA ILE A 74 -17.21 -35.05 30.61
C ILE A 74 -16.82 -35.63 31.96
N ARG A 75 -15.71 -35.17 32.55
CA ARG A 75 -15.28 -35.62 33.89
C ARG A 75 -16.32 -35.29 34.96
N GLN A 76 -16.81 -34.03 34.96
CA GLN A 76 -17.86 -33.60 35.91
C GLN A 76 -19.15 -34.40 35.73
N ALA A 77 -19.57 -34.68 34.48
CA ALA A 77 -20.73 -35.50 34.20
C ALA A 77 -20.56 -36.94 34.74
N ASN A 78 -19.39 -37.52 34.57
CA ASN A 78 -19.09 -38.87 35.08
C ASN A 78 -19.04 -38.92 36.61
N GLU A 79 -18.50 -37.90 37.26
CA GLU A 79 -18.49 -37.76 38.72
C GLU A 79 -19.93 -37.63 39.27
N ALA A 80 -20.76 -36.80 38.62
CA ALA A 80 -22.18 -36.64 38.99
C ALA A 80 -22.95 -37.95 38.84
N LEU A 81 -22.78 -38.66 37.72
CA LEU A 81 -23.40 -39.97 37.49
C LEU A 81 -22.90 -41.04 38.49
N GLY A 82 -21.62 -41.00 38.85
CA GLY A 82 -21.06 -41.88 39.90
C GLY A 82 -21.70 -41.63 41.27
N THR A 83 -21.90 -40.37 41.63
CA THR A 83 -22.55 -39.96 42.88
C THR A 83 -24.02 -40.38 42.89
N LEU A 84 -24.75 -40.17 41.81
CA LEU A 84 -26.14 -40.60 41.66
C LEU A 84 -26.29 -42.12 41.79
N ARG A 85 -25.43 -42.91 41.18
CA ARG A 85 -25.41 -44.38 41.31
C ARG A 85 -25.11 -44.81 42.72
N ALA A 86 -24.24 -44.15 43.45
CA ALA A 86 -23.94 -44.45 44.85
C ALA A 86 -25.16 -44.18 45.78
N THR A 87 -26.04 -43.23 45.46
CA THR A 87 -27.25 -42.90 46.20
C THR A 87 -28.48 -43.69 45.73
N GLU A 88 -28.35 -44.45 44.63
CA GLU A 88 -29.42 -45.26 44.01
C GLU A 88 -30.11 -46.22 45.02
N THR A 89 -29.36 -46.71 45.98
CA THR A 89 -29.89 -47.58 47.04
C THR A 89 -30.89 -46.91 47.99
N ALA A 90 -31.00 -45.58 47.97
CA ALA A 90 -31.85 -44.79 48.91
C ALA A 90 -33.07 -44.15 48.22
N LEU A 91 -33.19 -44.19 46.87
CA LEU A 91 -34.27 -43.54 46.13
C LEU A 91 -35.20 -44.51 45.43
N SER A 92 -36.49 -44.16 45.26
CA SER A 92 -37.44 -44.96 44.49
C SER A 92 -37.14 -44.84 42.99
N ASP A 93 -37.37 -45.94 42.23
CA ASP A 93 -37.06 -46.04 40.78
C ASP A 93 -37.58 -44.87 39.90
N SER A 94 -38.77 -44.33 40.22
CA SER A 94 -39.40 -43.24 39.45
C SER A 94 -38.71 -41.88 39.68
N SER A 95 -38.18 -41.64 40.87
CA SER A 95 -37.46 -40.40 41.20
C SER A 95 -36.05 -40.39 40.60
N LEU A 96 -35.41 -41.54 40.53
CA LEU A 96 -34.07 -41.73 40.02
C LEU A 96 -34.03 -41.45 38.50
N GLY A 97 -35.03 -41.95 37.76
CA GLY A 97 -35.14 -41.73 36.32
C GLY A 97 -35.27 -40.27 35.92
N SER A 98 -36.02 -39.46 36.70
CA SER A 98 -36.15 -38.02 36.45
C SER A 98 -34.85 -37.25 36.74
N ILE A 99 -34.16 -37.58 37.83
CA ILE A 99 -32.89 -36.95 38.20
C ILE A 99 -31.79 -37.28 37.16
N LEU A 100 -31.68 -38.52 36.71
CA LEU A 100 -30.73 -38.93 35.68
C LEU A 100 -31.02 -38.24 34.37
N PHE A 101 -32.29 -38.05 33.99
CA PHE A 101 -32.67 -37.34 32.80
C PHE A 101 -32.29 -35.85 32.86
N GLU A 102 -32.59 -35.16 33.98
CA GLU A 102 -32.23 -33.75 34.19
C GLU A 102 -30.70 -33.53 34.13
N GLU A 103 -29.94 -34.42 34.78
CA GLU A 103 -28.48 -34.37 34.78
C GLU A 103 -27.91 -34.61 33.37
N ALA A 104 -28.39 -35.61 32.64
CA ALA A 104 -27.98 -35.89 31.28
C ALA A 104 -28.33 -34.72 30.33
N TYR A 105 -29.51 -34.12 30.52
CA TYR A 105 -29.94 -32.96 29.72
C TYR A 105 -29.08 -31.72 30.04
N GLY A 106 -28.80 -31.45 31.31
CA GLY A 106 -27.92 -30.34 31.74
C GLY A 106 -26.51 -30.47 31.18
N ASN A 107 -25.95 -31.67 31.21
CA ASN A 107 -24.64 -31.97 30.67
C ASN A 107 -24.60 -31.80 29.12
N ALA A 108 -25.65 -32.24 28.43
CA ALA A 108 -25.77 -32.04 26.98
C ALA A 108 -25.85 -30.56 26.62
N LEU A 109 -26.62 -29.75 27.37
CA LEU A 109 -26.68 -28.29 27.17
C LEU A 109 -25.34 -27.60 27.45
N ASN A 110 -24.63 -28.03 28.49
CA ASN A 110 -23.32 -27.49 28.81
C ASN A 110 -22.31 -27.79 27.69
N TYR A 111 -22.31 -29.01 27.21
CA TYR A 111 -21.47 -29.40 26.07
C TYR A 111 -21.78 -28.58 24.81
N ALA A 112 -23.06 -28.39 24.46
CA ALA A 112 -23.47 -27.57 23.35
C ALA A 112 -23.08 -26.09 23.50
N ARG A 113 -23.04 -25.56 24.73
CA ARG A 113 -22.55 -24.18 24.99
C ARG A 113 -21.05 -24.07 24.80
N ILE A 114 -20.26 -25.04 25.22
CA ILE A 114 -18.82 -25.09 25.03
C ILE A 114 -18.53 -25.11 23.54
N ASP A 115 -19.16 -25.99 22.78
CA ASP A 115 -19.02 -26.13 21.34
C ASP A 115 -19.30 -24.81 20.59
N LYS A 116 -20.46 -24.22 20.90
CA LYS A 116 -20.84 -22.92 20.32
C LYS A 116 -19.84 -21.80 20.67
N THR A 117 -19.26 -21.83 21.88
CA THR A 117 -18.29 -20.82 22.31
C THR A 117 -16.97 -20.98 21.52
N GLY A 118 -16.51 -22.21 21.33
CA GLY A 118 -15.36 -22.56 20.51
C GLY A 118 -15.54 -22.10 19.05
N ASP A 119 -16.67 -22.44 18.44
CA ASP A 119 -17.01 -22.02 17.08
C ASP A 119 -17.04 -20.50 16.92
N ASN A 120 -17.62 -19.78 17.88
CA ASN A 120 -17.66 -18.32 17.84
C ASN A 120 -16.26 -17.71 17.95
N LYS A 121 -15.36 -18.24 18.78
CA LYS A 121 -13.96 -17.80 18.87
C LYS A 121 -13.25 -17.99 17.53
N ILE A 122 -13.35 -19.17 16.94
CA ILE A 122 -12.74 -19.49 15.64
C ILE A 122 -13.28 -18.57 14.54
N SER A 123 -14.60 -18.39 14.48
CA SER A 123 -15.24 -17.49 13.50
C SER A 123 -14.78 -16.04 13.64
N ALA A 124 -14.59 -15.56 14.87
CA ALA A 124 -14.06 -14.22 15.14
C ALA A 124 -12.61 -14.06 14.62
N ILE A 125 -11.76 -15.07 14.80
CA ILE A 125 -10.38 -15.09 14.30
C ILE A 125 -10.36 -15.13 12.77
N GLU A 126 -11.21 -15.94 12.13
CA GLU A 126 -11.34 -15.99 10.68
C GLU A 126 -11.81 -14.66 10.09
N SER A 127 -12.74 -13.99 10.75
CA SER A 127 -13.16 -12.63 10.39
C SER A 127 -12.00 -11.64 10.50
N GLY A 128 -11.15 -11.79 11.51
CA GLY A 128 -9.91 -11.03 11.67
C GLY A 128 -8.93 -11.25 10.51
N LYS A 129 -8.80 -12.50 10.02
CA LYS A 129 -7.98 -12.81 8.83
C LYS A 129 -8.50 -12.09 7.59
N ALA A 130 -9.80 -12.08 7.38
CA ALA A 130 -10.42 -11.38 6.25
C ALA A 130 -10.18 -9.88 6.33
N ALA A 131 -10.30 -9.27 7.52
CA ALA A 131 -10.02 -7.87 7.76
C ALA A 131 -8.54 -7.51 7.53
N ALA A 132 -7.61 -8.34 8.00
CA ALA A 132 -6.17 -8.18 7.77
C ALA A 132 -5.83 -8.22 6.28
N LYS A 133 -6.40 -9.16 5.53
CA LYS A 133 -6.26 -9.23 4.07
C LYS A 133 -6.80 -7.98 3.38
N GLN A 134 -7.96 -7.50 3.78
CA GLN A 134 -8.55 -6.28 3.20
C GLN A 134 -7.70 -5.05 3.48
N SER A 135 -7.15 -4.93 4.71
CA SER A 135 -6.21 -3.85 5.06
C SER A 135 -4.95 -3.89 4.20
N TYR A 136 -4.35 -5.07 4.01
CA TYR A 136 -3.22 -5.26 3.11
C TYR A 136 -3.53 -4.78 1.68
N LEU A 137 -4.67 -5.20 1.10
CA LEU A 137 -5.08 -4.79 -0.24
C LEU A 137 -5.31 -3.28 -0.34
N ASN A 138 -5.89 -2.67 0.67
CA ASN A 138 -6.10 -1.23 0.71
C ASN A 138 -4.77 -0.48 0.77
N ASN A 139 -3.87 -0.86 1.68
CA ASN A 139 -2.58 -0.22 1.86
C ASN A 139 -1.71 -0.34 0.61
N THR A 140 -1.65 -1.52 0.00
CA THR A 140 -0.88 -1.73 -1.23
C THR A 140 -1.47 -0.96 -2.42
N THR A 141 -2.80 -0.83 -2.50
CA THR A 141 -3.47 -0.01 -3.52
C THR A 141 -3.16 1.48 -3.34
N LEU A 142 -3.19 1.98 -2.10
CA LEU A 142 -2.82 3.36 -1.80
C LEU A 142 -1.36 3.64 -2.16
N ALA A 143 -0.43 2.77 -1.75
CA ALA A 143 0.98 2.89 -2.07
C ALA A 143 1.23 2.91 -3.58
N ARG A 144 0.52 2.05 -4.33
CA ARG A 144 0.58 2.05 -5.79
C ARG A 144 0.08 3.36 -6.39
N ASN A 145 -1.07 3.86 -5.96
CA ASN A 145 -1.64 5.11 -6.46
C ASN A 145 -0.72 6.31 -6.19
N GLU A 146 -0.11 6.36 -5.01
CA GLU A 146 0.89 7.39 -4.67
C GLU A 146 2.11 7.32 -5.59
N THR A 147 2.61 6.12 -5.84
CA THR A 147 3.74 5.90 -6.75
C THR A 147 3.39 6.31 -8.19
N GLU A 148 2.22 5.92 -8.70
CA GLU A 148 1.74 6.31 -10.02
C GLU A 148 1.63 7.85 -10.14
N ASN A 149 1.18 8.54 -9.10
CA ASN A 149 1.14 10.01 -9.07
C ASN A 149 2.55 10.62 -9.13
N VAL A 150 3.52 10.09 -8.38
CA VAL A 150 4.91 10.56 -8.42
C VAL A 150 5.53 10.34 -9.81
N ILE A 151 5.28 9.19 -10.41
CA ILE A 151 5.75 8.86 -11.76
C ILE A 151 5.13 9.83 -12.80
N ALA A 152 3.81 10.05 -12.74
CA ALA A 152 3.11 10.97 -13.62
C ALA A 152 3.66 12.41 -13.50
N GLN A 153 3.93 12.86 -12.28
CA GLN A 153 4.52 14.17 -12.04
C GLN A 153 5.96 14.26 -12.56
N ALA A 154 6.75 13.20 -12.39
CA ALA A 154 8.11 13.12 -12.94
C ALA A 154 8.10 13.18 -14.49
N ASP A 155 7.15 12.49 -15.13
CA ASP A 155 7.01 12.51 -16.60
C ASP A 155 6.50 13.87 -17.11
N ALA A 156 5.60 14.52 -16.40
CA ALA A 156 5.20 15.89 -16.69
C ALA A 156 6.40 16.87 -16.60
N ASN A 157 7.24 16.71 -15.58
CA ASN A 157 8.45 17.52 -15.42
C ASN A 157 9.46 17.27 -16.55
N LYS A 158 9.65 16.02 -17.00
CA LYS A 158 10.49 15.70 -18.17
C LYS A 158 9.96 16.37 -19.43
N THR A 159 8.66 16.25 -19.67
CA THR A 159 8.01 16.86 -20.83
C THR A 159 8.17 18.38 -20.80
N SER A 160 7.93 19.02 -19.66
CA SER A 160 8.11 20.45 -19.50
C SER A 160 9.57 20.90 -19.73
N ALA A 161 10.54 20.12 -19.25
CA ALA A 161 11.97 20.39 -19.47
C ALA A 161 12.34 20.32 -20.96
N VAL A 162 11.84 19.32 -21.68
CA VAL A 162 12.07 19.18 -23.13
C VAL A 162 11.41 20.32 -23.91
N LEU A 163 10.15 20.64 -23.59
CA LEU A 163 9.44 21.75 -24.23
C LEU A 163 10.08 23.11 -23.92
N GLY A 164 10.53 23.33 -22.70
CA GLY A 164 11.28 24.53 -22.30
C GLY A 164 12.59 24.67 -23.06
N PHE A 165 13.33 23.60 -23.22
CA PHE A 165 14.55 23.59 -24.06
C PHE A 165 14.22 23.90 -25.53
N ALA A 166 13.21 23.23 -26.09
CA ALA A 166 12.82 23.46 -27.48
C ALA A 166 12.37 24.91 -27.71
N SER A 167 11.57 25.48 -26.83
CA SER A 167 11.12 26.89 -26.92
C SER A 167 12.29 27.89 -26.78
N SER A 168 13.24 27.61 -25.87
CA SER A 168 14.46 28.42 -25.72
C SER A 168 15.32 28.37 -26.94
N ALA A 169 15.47 27.22 -27.58
CA ALA A 169 16.24 27.05 -28.80
C ALA A 169 15.61 27.83 -29.98
N VAL A 170 14.28 27.73 -30.15
CA VAL A 170 13.53 28.46 -31.16
C VAL A 170 13.57 29.98 -30.92
N GLY A 171 13.39 30.41 -29.67
CA GLY A 171 13.47 31.80 -29.27
C GLY A 171 14.85 32.41 -29.52
N SER A 172 15.92 31.69 -29.19
CA SER A 172 17.29 32.10 -29.46
C SER A 172 17.59 32.22 -30.97
N TYR A 173 17.09 31.27 -31.77
CA TYR A 173 17.22 31.30 -33.21
C TYR A 173 16.44 32.45 -33.86
N ALA A 174 15.21 32.70 -33.44
CA ALA A 174 14.40 33.83 -33.92
C ALA A 174 15.02 35.18 -33.55
N GLY A 175 15.54 35.31 -32.30
CA GLY A 175 16.28 36.49 -31.87
C GLY A 175 17.54 36.77 -32.71
N TYR A 176 18.31 35.72 -33.04
CA TYR A 176 19.47 35.81 -33.90
C TYR A 176 19.10 36.28 -35.32
N LYS A 177 18.05 35.73 -35.91
CA LYS A 177 17.56 36.10 -37.22
C LYS A 177 17.10 37.55 -37.31
N ASN A 178 16.40 38.04 -36.28
CA ASN A 178 16.01 39.44 -36.14
C ASN A 178 17.23 40.38 -36.05
N GLN A 179 18.24 40.02 -35.26
CA GLN A 179 19.48 40.81 -35.19
C GLN A 179 20.21 40.88 -36.49
N GLN A 180 20.28 39.79 -37.27
CA GLN A 180 20.88 39.79 -38.62
C GLN A 180 20.13 40.71 -39.61
N SER A 181 18.80 40.72 -39.53
CA SER A 181 17.97 41.62 -40.34
C SER A 181 18.28 43.09 -40.04
N ILE A 182 18.32 43.45 -38.74
CA ILE A 182 18.64 44.82 -38.31
C ILE A 182 20.05 45.22 -38.71
N ILE A 183 21.04 44.33 -38.60
CA ILE A 183 22.41 44.58 -39.03
C ILE A 183 22.48 44.77 -40.55
N GLY A 184 21.66 44.01 -41.30
CA GLY A 184 21.54 44.17 -42.75
C GLY A 184 20.97 45.52 -43.17
N GLU A 185 19.91 45.97 -42.49
CA GLU A 185 19.30 47.28 -42.69
C GLU A 185 20.25 48.46 -42.34
N ILE A 186 20.99 48.37 -41.22
CA ILE A 186 21.98 49.37 -40.83
C ILE A 186 23.12 49.45 -41.82
N LYS A 187 23.58 48.31 -42.37
CA LYS A 187 24.58 48.27 -43.39
C LYS A 187 24.08 48.87 -44.71
N GLY A 188 22.81 48.62 -45.08
CA GLY A 188 22.16 49.25 -46.23
C GLY A 188 22.10 50.78 -46.12
N LEU A 189 21.62 51.27 -44.97
CA LEU A 189 21.55 52.69 -44.69
C LEU A 189 22.93 53.40 -44.73
N LYS A 190 24.00 52.74 -44.30
CA LYS A 190 25.38 53.31 -44.41
C LYS A 190 25.87 53.38 -45.82
N LEU A 191 25.53 52.41 -46.66
CA LEU A 191 25.88 52.42 -48.09
C LEU A 191 25.14 53.53 -48.82
N ASP A 192 23.84 53.75 -48.51
CA ASP A 192 23.05 54.81 -49.12
C ASP A 192 23.54 56.21 -48.69
N ALA A 193 23.92 56.33 -47.39
CA ALA A 193 24.50 57.59 -46.90
C ALA A 193 25.87 57.92 -47.46
N GLN A 194 26.68 56.94 -47.88
CA GLN A 194 27.94 57.15 -48.55
C GLN A 194 27.77 57.41 -50.09
N GLY A 195 26.68 56.86 -50.67
CA GLY A 195 26.34 57.08 -52.08
C GLY A 195 25.75 58.47 -52.41
N SER A 196 25.29 59.18 -51.38
CA SER A 196 24.72 60.53 -51.57
C SER A 196 25.74 61.69 -51.42
N LEU A 197 27.03 61.37 -51.33
CA LEU A 197 28.13 62.33 -51.24
C LEU A 197 28.89 62.52 -52.60
N THR A 198 28.31 62.03 -53.65
CA THR A 198 28.74 62.37 -55.03
C THR A 198 27.59 63.12 -55.69
#